data_cf4f9a68f878fd179694378b70091f90
#
_entry.id   cf4f9a68f878fd179694378b70091f90
#
_cell.length_a   1.000
_cell.length_b   1.000
_cell.length_c   1.000
_cell.angle_alpha   90.00
_cell.angle_beta   90.00
_cell.angle_gamma   90.00
#
_symmetry.space_group_name_H-M   'P 1'
#
loop_
_entity.id
_entity.type
_entity.pdbx_description
1 polymer ?
#
loop_
_entity_poly.entity_id
_entity_poly.type
_entity_poly.pdbx_seq_one_letter_code
_entity_poly.pdbx_strand_id
1 'polypeptide(L)'
;MMGEVNGSYTQFMNFTGAYNLNKNLSLFGSAWVGYTQANLQTSGLITNVGATQSYSWNMGVDYTKEKHSFGATVSQPVTVSKGTVDVSIPIGWTANGEVAYDRSRVNISPTAMQYDMGVYYKYKTKNLNLITYGEHQTNYLNQAGVTNQQFGFALNKEF
;
A
#
# COMPACT_ATOMS: atom_id res chain seq x y z
N MET A 1 22.39 8.52 16.52
CA MET A 1 22.00 7.42 15.60
C MET A 1 20.51 7.15 15.77
N MET A 2 19.78 6.88 14.69
CA MET A 2 18.33 6.61 14.77
C MET A 2 17.97 5.22 15.30
N GLY A 3 18.89 4.31 15.41
CA GLY A 3 18.73 2.89 15.68
C GLY A 3 19.07 2.05 14.44
N GLU A 4 19.61 0.88 14.62
CA GLU A 4 20.02 -0.03 13.56
C GLU A 4 19.09 -1.25 13.56
N VAL A 5 18.55 -1.63 12.40
CA VAL A 5 17.69 -2.80 12.24
C VAL A 5 18.58 -4.01 11.97
N ASN A 6 18.63 -4.97 12.89
CA ASN A 6 19.41 -6.22 12.75
C ASN A 6 18.73 -7.24 11.83
N GLY A 7 17.49 -7.04 11.50
CA GLY A 7 16.71 -7.90 10.64
C GLY A 7 15.21 -7.69 10.84
N SER A 8 14.44 -8.14 9.87
CA SER A 8 12.99 -8.15 9.98
C SER A 8 12.45 -9.48 9.45
N TYR A 9 11.36 -9.92 10.03
CA TYR A 9 10.61 -11.07 9.57
C TYR A 9 9.23 -10.62 9.13
N THR A 10 8.84 -10.96 7.90
CA THR A 10 7.53 -10.60 7.37
C THR A 10 6.84 -11.82 6.78
N GLN A 11 5.59 -12.02 7.17
CA GLN A 11 4.68 -13.01 6.59
C GLN A 11 3.60 -12.31 5.81
N PHE A 12 3.26 -12.85 4.64
CA PHE A 12 2.15 -12.39 3.81
C PHE A 12 1.19 -13.53 3.52
N MET A 13 -0.08 -13.20 3.53
CA MET A 13 -1.15 -14.05 3.03
C MET A 13 -1.89 -13.31 1.93
N ASN A 14 -2.11 -13.98 0.80
CA ASN A 14 -2.83 -13.43 -0.36
C ASN A 14 -4.03 -14.31 -0.69
N PHE A 15 -5.16 -13.66 -0.97
CA PHE A 15 -6.37 -14.26 -1.51
C PHE A 15 -6.68 -13.58 -2.83
N THR A 16 -6.81 -14.35 -3.89
CA THR A 16 -7.13 -13.84 -5.23
C THR A 16 -8.26 -14.69 -5.82
N GLY A 17 -9.21 -14.03 -6.45
CA GLY A 17 -10.33 -14.68 -7.10
C GLY A 17 -10.82 -13.92 -8.32
N ALA A 18 -11.41 -14.66 -9.27
CA ALA A 18 -12.12 -14.11 -10.40
C ALA A 18 -13.38 -14.93 -10.66
N TYR A 19 -14.45 -14.29 -11.07
CA TYR A 19 -15.73 -14.91 -11.37
C TYR A 19 -16.32 -14.36 -12.66
N ASN A 20 -16.63 -15.24 -13.61
CA ASN A 20 -17.25 -14.87 -14.87
C ASN A 20 -18.77 -14.85 -14.71
N LEU A 21 -19.38 -13.67 -14.75
CA LEU A 21 -20.83 -13.49 -14.73
C LEU A 21 -21.46 -13.97 -16.03
N ASN A 22 -20.79 -13.75 -17.15
CA ASN A 22 -21.14 -14.26 -18.46
C ASN A 22 -19.92 -14.29 -19.37
N LYS A 23 -20.10 -14.56 -20.69
CA LYS A 23 -19.01 -14.68 -21.68
C LYS A 23 -18.16 -13.39 -21.81
N ASN A 24 -18.73 -12.26 -21.47
CA ASN A 24 -18.12 -10.94 -21.70
C ASN A 24 -17.81 -10.18 -20.40
N LEU A 25 -18.41 -10.56 -19.28
CA LEU A 25 -18.33 -9.79 -18.03
C LEU A 25 -17.75 -10.67 -16.93
N SER A 26 -16.69 -10.20 -16.32
CA SER A 26 -16.04 -10.84 -15.19
C SER A 26 -15.84 -9.88 -14.02
N LEU A 27 -15.87 -10.42 -12.81
CA LEU A 27 -15.45 -9.76 -11.59
C LEU A 27 -14.11 -10.35 -11.16
N PHE A 28 -13.25 -9.54 -10.59
CA PHE A 28 -11.99 -9.99 -10.00
C PHE A 28 -11.68 -9.25 -8.72
N GLY A 29 -10.86 -9.85 -7.89
CA GLY A 29 -10.40 -9.19 -6.68
C GLY A 29 -9.26 -9.94 -6.02
N SER A 30 -8.51 -9.22 -5.20
CA SER A 30 -7.52 -9.79 -4.30
C SER A 30 -7.47 -9.03 -2.99
N ALA A 31 -7.01 -9.72 -1.95
CA ALA A 31 -6.75 -9.15 -0.64
C ALA A 31 -5.43 -9.69 -0.11
N TRP A 32 -4.65 -8.83 0.52
CA TRP A 32 -3.36 -9.14 1.12
C TRP A 32 -3.36 -8.74 2.57
N VAL A 33 -2.81 -9.59 3.41
CA VAL A 33 -2.57 -9.31 4.83
C VAL A 33 -1.11 -9.60 5.13
N GLY A 34 -0.44 -8.67 5.79
CA GLY A 34 0.96 -8.77 6.18
C GLY A 34 1.14 -8.61 7.68
N TYR A 35 2.08 -9.37 8.22
CA TYR A 35 2.57 -9.23 9.58
C TYR A 35 4.08 -9.09 9.55
N THR A 36 4.60 -8.01 10.12
CA THR A 36 6.03 -7.73 10.15
C THR A 36 6.49 -7.53 11.59
N GLN A 37 7.58 -8.18 11.95
CA GLN A 37 8.30 -7.97 13.19
C GLN A 37 9.74 -7.58 12.88
N ALA A 38 10.17 -6.42 13.39
CA ALA A 38 11.53 -5.93 13.25
C ALA A 38 12.31 -6.17 14.54
N ASN A 39 13.58 -6.56 14.39
CA ASN A 39 14.54 -6.66 15.49
C ASN A 39 15.47 -5.46 15.41
N LEU A 40 15.46 -4.63 16.46
CA LEU A 40 16.30 -3.44 16.55
C LEU A 40 17.52 -3.70 17.47
N GLN A 41 18.64 -3.08 17.14
CA GLN A 41 19.68 -2.80 18.12
C GLN A 41 19.25 -1.63 19.00
N THR A 42 19.33 -1.80 20.32
CA THR A 42 18.81 -0.88 21.33
C THR A 42 19.62 0.40 21.55
N SER A 43 20.54 0.76 20.67
CA SER A 43 21.50 1.86 20.85
C SER A 43 21.12 3.18 20.17
N GLY A 44 19.85 3.41 19.80
CA GLY A 44 19.41 4.59 19.07
C GLY A 44 18.22 5.33 19.70
N LEU A 45 17.75 6.37 19.01
CA LEU A 45 16.54 7.10 19.38
C LEU A 45 15.29 6.21 19.30
N ILE A 46 15.27 5.25 18.39
CA ILE A 46 14.21 4.23 18.28
C ILE A 46 14.66 3.04 19.12
N THR A 47 13.92 2.75 20.17
CA THR A 47 14.27 1.70 21.14
C THR A 47 13.48 0.40 20.93
N ASN A 48 12.33 0.48 20.27
CA ASN A 48 11.53 -0.69 19.92
C ASN A 48 10.63 -0.39 18.73
N VAL A 49 10.41 -1.39 17.87
CA VAL A 49 9.35 -1.38 16.85
C VAL A 49 8.42 -2.53 17.16
N GLY A 50 7.20 -2.19 17.53
CA GLY A 50 6.15 -3.17 17.75
C GLY A 50 5.81 -3.92 16.47
N ALA A 51 5.22 -5.10 16.63
CA ALA A 51 4.73 -5.86 15.48
C ALA A 51 3.77 -5.02 14.64
N THR A 52 3.99 -5.02 13.33
CA THR A 52 3.24 -4.22 12.37
C THR A 52 2.32 -5.11 11.56
N GLN A 53 1.06 -4.73 11.47
CA GLN A 53 0.08 -5.37 10.58
C GLN A 53 -0.21 -4.44 9.42
N SER A 54 -0.26 -5.00 8.22
CA SER A 54 -0.61 -4.28 7.00
C SER A 54 -1.62 -5.07 6.19
N TYR A 55 -2.40 -4.37 5.38
CA TYR A 55 -3.32 -5.00 4.44
C TYR A 55 -3.47 -4.14 3.19
N SER A 56 -3.90 -4.77 2.12
CA SER A 56 -4.35 -4.13 0.90
C SER A 56 -5.44 -4.97 0.26
N TRP A 57 -6.23 -4.36 -0.59
CA TRP A 57 -7.20 -5.08 -1.40
C TRP A 57 -7.45 -4.36 -2.72
N ASN A 58 -7.89 -5.11 -3.70
CA ASN A 58 -8.43 -4.56 -4.92
C ASN A 58 -9.65 -5.38 -5.36
N MET A 59 -10.55 -4.75 -6.08
CA MET A 59 -11.64 -5.40 -6.80
C MET A 59 -11.92 -4.64 -8.08
N GLY A 60 -12.47 -5.35 -9.05
CA GLY A 60 -12.79 -4.71 -10.31
C GLY A 60 -13.76 -5.54 -11.14
N VAL A 61 -14.21 -4.90 -12.20
CA VAL A 61 -15.06 -5.49 -13.23
C VAL A 61 -14.38 -5.29 -14.58
N ASP A 62 -14.41 -6.33 -15.41
CA ASP A 62 -13.92 -6.31 -16.78
C ASP A 62 -15.02 -6.76 -17.72
N TYR A 63 -15.30 -5.95 -18.73
CA TYR A 63 -16.19 -6.27 -19.82
C TYR A 63 -15.39 -6.39 -21.09
N THR A 64 -15.36 -7.59 -21.68
CA THR A 64 -14.62 -7.87 -22.91
C THR A 64 -15.58 -8.29 -24.03
N LYS A 65 -15.49 -7.60 -25.16
CA LYS A 65 -16.21 -7.96 -26.37
C LYS A 65 -15.28 -7.86 -27.57
N GLU A 66 -15.03 -8.99 -28.24
CA GLU A 66 -14.14 -9.11 -29.40
C GLU A 66 -12.72 -8.60 -29.07
N LYS A 67 -12.35 -7.43 -29.64
CA LYS A 67 -11.02 -6.81 -29.50
C LYS A 67 -10.98 -5.73 -28.42
N HIS A 68 -12.10 -5.45 -27.78
CA HIS A 68 -12.29 -4.34 -26.84
C HIS A 68 -12.51 -4.87 -25.42
N SER A 69 -11.82 -4.30 -24.46
CA SER A 69 -12.09 -4.52 -23.05
C SER A 69 -12.21 -3.18 -22.34
N PHE A 70 -13.17 -3.08 -21.44
CA PHE A 70 -13.39 -1.94 -20.57
C PHE A 70 -13.43 -2.46 -19.14
N GLY A 71 -12.79 -1.76 -18.24
CA GLY A 71 -12.83 -2.15 -16.85
C GLY A 71 -12.85 -0.97 -15.90
N ALA A 72 -13.35 -1.26 -14.71
CA ALA A 72 -13.29 -0.35 -13.57
C ALA A 72 -12.73 -1.10 -12.36
N THR A 73 -11.94 -0.40 -11.56
CA THR A 73 -11.29 -0.93 -10.36
C THR A 73 -11.48 -0.01 -9.19
N VAL A 74 -11.53 -0.59 -8.01
CA VAL A 74 -11.35 0.11 -6.75
C VAL A 74 -10.36 -0.67 -5.91
N SER A 75 -9.43 0.05 -5.30
CA SER A 75 -8.38 -0.57 -4.50
C SER A 75 -8.00 0.29 -3.31
N GLN A 76 -7.40 -0.37 -2.34
CA GLN A 76 -6.69 0.25 -1.24
C GLN A 76 -5.25 -0.24 -1.28
N PRO A 77 -4.26 0.65 -1.48
CA PRO A 77 -2.85 0.29 -1.43
C PRO A 77 -2.46 -0.29 -0.07
N VAL A 78 -1.29 -0.93 -0.02
CA VAL A 78 -0.77 -1.48 1.23
C VAL A 78 -0.72 -0.40 2.29
N THR A 79 -1.44 -0.63 3.36
CA THR A 79 -1.57 0.31 4.48
C THR A 79 -1.29 -0.39 5.80
N VAL A 80 -0.56 0.26 6.68
CA VAL A 80 -0.33 -0.21 8.05
C VAL A 80 -1.60 -0.01 8.87
N SER A 81 -2.22 -1.11 9.31
CA SER A 81 -3.43 -1.06 10.15
C SER A 81 -3.11 -0.98 11.64
N LYS A 82 -1.97 -1.58 12.03
CA LYS A 82 -1.47 -1.54 13.41
C LYS A 82 0.04 -1.53 13.40
N GLY A 83 0.63 -0.74 14.28
CA GLY A 83 2.06 -0.68 14.49
C GLY A 83 2.41 0.44 15.47
N THR A 84 3.46 0.24 16.24
CA THR A 84 3.96 1.22 17.19
C THR A 84 5.47 1.30 17.14
N VAL A 85 6.00 2.49 17.40
CA VAL A 85 7.42 2.74 17.55
C VAL A 85 7.65 3.39 18.91
N ASP A 86 8.54 2.83 19.71
CA ASP A 86 8.97 3.44 20.96
C ASP A 86 10.22 4.29 20.69
N VAL A 87 10.15 5.57 21.01
CA VAL A 87 11.23 6.54 20.85
C VAL A 87 11.72 7.02 22.21
N SER A 88 13.04 7.21 22.32
CA SER A 88 13.71 7.73 23.51
C SER A 88 14.51 8.97 23.12
N ILE A 89 14.04 10.14 23.49
CA ILE A 89 14.61 11.43 23.12
C ILE A 89 15.38 12.00 24.30
N PRO A 90 16.68 12.33 24.17
CA PRO A 90 17.42 13.00 25.24
C PRO A 90 16.85 14.40 25.47
N ILE A 91 16.48 14.73 26.73
CA ILE A 91 15.85 16.00 27.11
C ILE A 91 16.75 16.85 28.01
N GLY A 92 17.88 16.34 28.47
CA GLY A 92 18.81 17.08 29.36
C GLY A 92 19.69 16.16 30.18
N TRP A 93 20.17 16.70 31.29
CA TRP A 93 21.03 16.00 32.23
C TRP A 93 20.34 15.90 33.59
N THR A 94 20.48 14.77 34.23
CA THR A 94 20.07 14.60 35.65
C THR A 94 21.04 15.33 36.59
N ALA A 95 20.66 15.52 37.82
CA ALA A 95 21.51 16.09 38.85
C ALA A 95 22.82 15.28 39.07
N ASN A 96 22.82 14.00 38.71
CA ASN A 96 23.98 13.08 38.80
C ASN A 96 24.84 13.09 37.56
N GLY A 97 24.56 13.94 36.57
CA GLY A 97 25.33 14.01 35.32
C GLY A 97 25.00 12.93 34.28
N GLU A 98 23.90 12.19 34.44
CA GLU A 98 23.41 11.22 33.47
C GLU A 98 22.45 11.88 32.47
N VAL A 99 22.37 11.36 31.25
CA VAL A 99 21.41 11.87 30.25
C VAL A 99 19.99 11.45 30.64
N ALA A 100 19.12 12.44 30.80
CA ALA A 100 17.69 12.21 30.98
C ALA A 100 17.01 11.99 29.62
N TYR A 101 16.12 11.00 29.55
CA TYR A 101 15.40 10.65 28.34
C TYR A 101 13.89 10.76 28.55
N ASP A 102 13.20 11.38 27.60
CA ASP A 102 11.76 11.24 27.44
C ASP A 102 11.47 10.04 26.53
N ARG A 103 10.57 9.18 26.97
CA ARG A 103 10.16 7.97 26.27
C ARG A 103 8.70 8.08 25.87
N SER A 104 8.45 7.99 24.57
CA SER A 104 7.09 8.02 24.06
C SER A 104 6.85 6.88 23.06
N ARG A 105 5.60 6.43 23.02
CA ARG A 105 5.13 5.45 22.05
C ARG A 105 4.32 6.15 20.99
N VAL A 106 4.75 5.99 19.73
CA VAL A 106 4.11 6.58 18.56
C VAL A 106 3.39 5.48 17.79
N ASN A 107 2.12 5.73 17.47
CA ASN A 107 1.38 4.89 16.54
C ASN A 107 1.77 5.26 15.10
N ILE A 108 2.14 4.27 14.30
CA ILE A 108 2.53 4.46 12.88
C ILE A 108 1.40 4.14 11.89
N SER A 109 0.21 3.79 12.38
CA SER A 109 -0.96 3.65 11.51
C SER A 109 -1.39 5.02 10.99
N PRO A 110 -1.70 5.17 9.70
CA PRO A 110 -2.18 6.42 9.16
C PRO A 110 -3.56 6.78 9.72
N THR A 111 -3.84 8.08 9.81
CA THR A 111 -5.13 8.62 10.25
C THR A 111 -6.16 8.64 9.12
N ALA A 112 -5.72 8.59 7.88
CA ALA A 112 -6.57 8.50 6.69
C ALA A 112 -6.07 7.37 5.79
N MET A 113 -6.99 6.66 5.17
CA MET A 113 -6.67 5.57 4.25
C MET A 113 -6.85 6.03 2.82
N GLN A 114 -5.87 5.73 1.97
CA GLN A 114 -5.94 5.98 0.54
C GLN A 114 -6.89 4.98 -0.13
N TYR A 115 -7.72 5.47 -1.07
CA TYR A 115 -8.49 4.65 -1.99
C TYR A 115 -8.25 5.11 -3.42
N ASP A 116 -8.05 4.16 -4.31
CA ASP A 116 -7.79 4.38 -5.72
C ASP A 116 -8.97 3.85 -6.53
N MET A 117 -9.52 4.69 -7.40
CA MET A 117 -10.61 4.34 -8.33
C MET A 117 -10.09 4.50 -9.74
N GLY A 118 -10.07 3.42 -10.49
CA GLY A 118 -9.53 3.39 -11.84
C GLY A 118 -10.55 2.97 -12.88
N VAL A 119 -10.37 3.46 -14.09
CA VAL A 119 -11.03 2.96 -15.28
C VAL A 119 -9.99 2.72 -16.36
N TYR A 120 -10.21 1.69 -17.17
CA TYR A 120 -9.31 1.41 -18.28
C TYR A 120 -10.06 0.93 -19.53
N TYR A 121 -9.42 1.15 -20.66
CA TYR A 121 -9.83 0.62 -21.94
C TYR A 121 -8.64 -0.07 -22.59
N LYS A 122 -8.87 -1.27 -23.13
CA LYS A 122 -7.89 -2.04 -23.90
C LYS A 122 -8.44 -2.35 -25.27
N TYR A 123 -7.61 -2.16 -26.28
CA TYR A 123 -7.88 -2.62 -27.65
C TYR A 123 -6.76 -3.55 -28.08
N LYS A 124 -7.10 -4.80 -28.41
CA LYS A 124 -6.12 -5.84 -28.76
C LYS A 124 -6.46 -6.48 -30.07
N THR A 125 -5.47 -6.46 -30.98
CA THR A 125 -5.49 -7.23 -32.24
C THR A 125 -4.26 -8.15 -32.28
N LYS A 126 -4.08 -8.89 -33.38
CA LYS A 126 -2.90 -9.74 -33.57
C LYS A 126 -1.57 -8.97 -33.45
N ASN A 127 -1.53 -7.74 -33.97
CA ASN A 127 -0.30 -6.96 -34.09
C ASN A 127 -0.33 -5.62 -33.32
N LEU A 128 -1.43 -5.29 -32.63
CA LEU A 128 -1.57 -4.04 -31.92
C LEU A 128 -2.25 -4.26 -30.58
N ASN A 129 -1.66 -3.70 -29.52
CA ASN A 129 -2.23 -3.64 -28.19
C ASN A 129 -2.17 -2.19 -27.71
N LEU A 130 -3.33 -1.57 -27.50
CA LEU A 130 -3.49 -0.23 -26.92
C LEU A 130 -4.15 -0.37 -25.58
N ILE A 131 -3.60 0.29 -24.56
CA ILE A 131 -4.19 0.40 -23.22
C ILE A 131 -4.22 1.88 -22.88
N THR A 132 -5.37 2.36 -22.44
CA THR A 132 -5.53 3.69 -21.82
C THR A 132 -6.13 3.51 -20.43
N TYR A 133 -5.73 4.33 -19.49
CA TYR A 133 -6.30 4.30 -18.14
C TYR A 133 -6.39 5.69 -17.54
N GLY A 134 -7.32 5.84 -16.62
CA GLY A 134 -7.44 6.99 -15.72
C GLY A 134 -7.68 6.50 -14.32
N GLU A 135 -7.09 7.16 -13.34
CA GLU A 135 -7.19 6.82 -11.93
C GLU A 135 -7.39 8.08 -11.09
N HIS A 136 -8.27 8.00 -10.13
CA HIS A 136 -8.50 9.01 -9.10
C HIS A 136 -8.19 8.41 -7.73
N GLN A 137 -7.31 9.08 -6.97
CA GLN A 137 -6.83 8.66 -5.67
C GLN A 137 -7.33 9.64 -4.60
N THR A 138 -7.99 9.13 -3.58
CA THR A 138 -8.44 9.90 -2.42
C THR A 138 -7.54 9.63 -1.23
N ASN A 139 -7.31 10.63 -0.39
CA ASN A 139 -6.35 10.58 0.73
C ASN A 139 -4.97 10.10 0.27
N TYR A 140 -4.50 10.66 -0.84
CA TYR A 140 -3.23 10.26 -1.47
C TYR A 140 -2.08 10.28 -0.47
N LEU A 141 -1.25 9.23 -0.49
CA LEU A 141 -0.19 8.97 0.49
C LEU A 141 -0.71 8.91 1.95
N ASN A 142 -1.97 8.50 2.13
CA ASN A 142 -2.65 8.44 3.42
C ASN A 142 -2.77 9.81 4.13
N GLN A 143 -2.78 10.89 3.37
CA GLN A 143 -2.99 12.25 3.87
C GLN A 143 -4.45 12.66 3.68
N ALA A 144 -5.12 12.99 4.79
CA ALA A 144 -6.53 13.34 4.76
C ALA A 144 -6.83 14.52 3.82
N GLY A 145 -7.78 14.35 2.92
CA GLY A 145 -8.23 15.38 1.99
C GLY A 145 -7.31 15.64 0.78
N VAL A 146 -6.15 14.99 0.70
CA VAL A 146 -5.29 15.10 -0.48
C VAL A 146 -5.78 14.16 -1.57
N THR A 147 -5.91 14.66 -2.79
CA THR A 147 -6.32 13.87 -3.97
C THR A 147 -5.23 13.90 -5.03
N ASN A 148 -5.16 12.84 -5.84
CA ASN A 148 -4.29 12.76 -7.00
C ASN A 148 -5.08 12.18 -8.18
N GLN A 149 -4.69 12.55 -9.40
CA GLN A 149 -5.27 12.02 -10.63
C GLN A 149 -4.15 11.62 -11.58
N GLN A 150 -4.30 10.46 -12.19
CA GLN A 150 -3.34 9.93 -13.14
C GLN A 150 -4.06 9.50 -14.42
N PHE A 151 -3.42 9.78 -15.56
CA PHE A 151 -3.86 9.31 -16.87
C PHE A 151 -2.66 8.75 -17.60
N GLY A 152 -2.87 7.67 -18.32
CA GLY A 152 -1.79 7.07 -19.08
C GLY A 152 -2.30 6.28 -20.28
N PHE A 153 -1.37 6.03 -21.20
CA PHE A 153 -1.59 5.12 -22.32
C PHE A 153 -0.33 4.31 -22.60
N ALA A 154 -0.51 3.12 -23.11
CA ALA A 154 0.56 2.28 -23.63
C ALA A 154 0.14 1.72 -24.98
N LEU A 155 1.06 1.77 -25.95
CA LEU A 155 0.88 1.24 -27.28
C LEU A 155 2.02 0.27 -27.58
N ASN A 156 1.68 -0.98 -27.89
CA ASN A 156 2.64 -1.99 -28.33
C ASN A 156 2.22 -2.50 -29.73
N LYS A 157 3.15 -2.46 -30.66
CA LYS A 157 2.96 -2.93 -32.03
C LYS A 157 4.04 -3.96 -32.37
N GLU A 158 3.61 -5.15 -32.77
CA GLU A 158 4.49 -6.20 -33.30
C GLU A 158 4.54 -6.07 -34.82
N PHE A 159 5.74 -6.18 -35.39
CA PHE A 159 6.02 -6.07 -36.84
C PHE A 159 6.22 -7.44 -37.44
#